data_59b121a61694e517dac0cbbd61379717
#
_entry.id   59b121a61694e517dac0cbbd61379717
#
_cell.length_a   1.000
_cell.length_b   1.000
_cell.length_c   1.000
_cell.angle_alpha   90.00
_cell.angle_beta   90.00
_cell.angle_gamma   90.00
#
_symmetry.space_group_name_H-M   'P 1'
#
loop_
_entity.id
_entity.type
_entity.pdbx_description
1 polymer ?
#
loop_
_entity_poly.entity_id
_entity_poly.type
_entity_poly.pdbx_seq_one_letter_code
_entity_poly.pdbx_strand_id
1 'polypeptide(L)'
;MNTVTELLQPVENDLDDLILELKNLIGAGHPILQAAAEHLFSAGGKRLRPGIVLLISKAISPEFILTSKHKRLAEITEMIHTASLVHDDVVDEASTRRGVDTVHSRFNTRVAVLAGDFLFAQASWHLANLDNVNVVKLLSRVIMDLAEGEIKQNLNRFDSAQSFSKYINKSYCKTASLIANSCKAAGVLSGINDENLTSLYDFGKNIDLAFQVVDLSLIHI
;
A
#
# COMPACT_ATOMS: atom_id res chain seq x y z
N MET A 1 19.78 13.29 -10.53
CA MET A 1 18.94 13.63 -9.36
C MET A 1 17.72 12.75 -9.38
N ASN A 2 17.31 12.23 -8.25
CA ASN A 2 16.23 11.22 -8.22
C ASN A 2 14.92 12.00 -8.03
N THR A 3 14.15 12.20 -9.09
CA THR A 3 12.92 13.02 -9.12
C THR A 3 11.92 12.65 -8.02
N VAL A 4 11.88 11.37 -7.60
CA VAL A 4 11.00 10.90 -6.51
C VAL A 4 11.42 11.46 -5.15
N THR A 5 12.71 11.56 -4.87
CA THR A 5 13.23 12.13 -3.62
C THR A 5 12.88 13.62 -3.51
N GLU A 6 12.99 14.36 -4.60
CA GLU A 6 12.60 15.79 -4.64
C GLU A 6 11.09 15.96 -4.40
N LEU A 7 10.25 15.11 -4.98
CA LEU A 7 8.79 15.15 -4.78
C LEU A 7 8.38 14.84 -3.33
N LEU A 8 9.11 13.99 -2.62
CA LEU A 8 8.80 13.59 -1.24
C LEU A 8 9.46 14.49 -0.18
N GLN A 9 10.34 15.42 -0.58
CA GLN A 9 11.01 16.35 0.33
C GLN A 9 10.08 17.02 1.36
N PRO A 10 8.86 17.49 0.99
CA PRO A 10 7.98 18.15 1.95
C PRO A 10 7.50 17.25 3.11
N VAL A 11 7.65 15.93 2.99
CA VAL A 11 7.21 14.92 3.98
C VAL A 11 8.33 13.95 4.37
N GLU A 12 9.59 14.29 4.07
CA GLU A 12 10.74 13.41 4.31
C GLU A 12 10.87 13.02 5.79
N ASN A 13 10.84 13.99 6.70
CA ASN A 13 10.88 13.71 8.15
C ASN A 13 9.71 12.85 8.62
N ASP A 14 8.50 13.08 8.10
CA ASP A 14 7.32 12.28 8.44
C ASP A 14 7.43 10.84 7.90
N LEU A 15 8.14 10.63 6.78
CA LEU A 15 8.43 9.29 6.25
C LEU A 15 9.48 8.55 7.08
N ASP A 16 10.50 9.23 7.59
CA ASP A 16 11.50 8.65 8.48
C ASP A 16 10.87 8.22 9.81
N ASP A 17 10.04 9.10 10.40
CA ASP A 17 9.23 8.78 11.58
C ASP A 17 8.34 7.56 11.33
N LEU A 18 7.67 7.49 10.17
CA LEU A 18 6.78 6.39 9.80
C LEU A 18 7.52 5.04 9.78
N ILE A 19 8.75 4.99 9.26
CA ILE A 19 9.54 3.75 9.23
C ILE A 19 9.85 3.27 10.65
N LEU A 20 10.18 4.19 11.54
CA LEU A 20 10.44 3.87 12.95
C LEU A 20 9.17 3.36 13.65
N GLU A 21 8.05 4.07 13.46
CA GLU A 21 6.76 3.71 14.04
C GLU A 21 6.25 2.36 13.52
N LEU A 22 6.39 2.06 12.22
CA LEU A 22 6.03 0.76 11.65
C LEU A 22 6.75 -0.40 12.35
N LYS A 23 8.05 -0.25 12.67
CA LYS A 23 8.79 -1.27 13.41
C LYS A 23 8.27 -1.44 14.83
N ASN A 24 7.88 -0.35 15.49
CA ASN A 24 7.31 -0.37 16.84
C ASN A 24 5.91 -0.98 16.88
N LEU A 25 5.07 -0.66 15.88
CA LEU A 25 3.69 -1.12 15.78
C LEU A 25 3.56 -2.63 15.51
N ILE A 26 4.57 -3.24 14.91
CA ILE A 26 4.60 -4.66 14.59
C ILE A 26 5.04 -5.52 15.79
N GLY A 27 5.03 -4.99 17.00
CA GLY A 27 5.34 -5.74 18.21
C GLY A 27 4.56 -7.06 18.30
N ALA A 28 5.03 -8.08 17.56
CA ALA A 28 4.44 -9.40 17.60
C ALA A 28 4.78 -10.09 18.90
N GLY A 29 3.78 -10.66 19.57
CA GLY A 29 4.01 -11.49 20.77
C GLY A 29 4.78 -12.78 20.46
N HIS A 30 5.04 -13.08 19.16
CA HIS A 30 5.78 -14.27 18.72
C HIS A 30 7.06 -13.89 17.98
N PRO A 31 8.25 -14.33 18.45
CA PRO A 31 9.56 -13.90 17.91
C PRO A 31 9.74 -14.14 16.40
N ILE A 32 9.18 -15.24 15.85
CA ILE A 32 9.29 -15.55 14.42
C ILE A 32 8.48 -14.54 13.59
N LEU A 33 7.27 -14.17 14.03
CA LEU A 33 6.46 -13.16 13.33
C LEU A 33 7.12 -11.77 13.38
N GLN A 34 7.70 -11.44 14.53
CA GLN A 34 8.48 -10.21 14.66
C GLN A 34 9.68 -10.20 13.71
N ALA A 35 10.48 -11.27 13.68
CA ALA A 35 11.65 -11.38 12.79
C ALA A 35 11.25 -11.33 11.30
N ALA A 36 10.14 -11.94 10.91
CA ALA A 36 9.62 -11.88 9.55
C ALA A 36 9.18 -10.45 9.17
N ALA A 37 8.47 -9.76 10.06
CA ALA A 37 8.04 -8.39 9.86
C ALA A 37 9.22 -7.39 9.81
N GLU A 38 10.19 -7.53 10.69
CA GLU A 38 11.43 -6.73 10.67
C GLU A 38 12.20 -6.93 9.35
N HIS A 39 12.27 -8.17 8.86
CA HIS A 39 12.90 -8.48 7.58
C HIS A 39 12.22 -7.73 6.42
N LEU A 40 10.89 -7.69 6.39
CA LEU A 40 10.12 -7.00 5.35
C LEU A 40 10.37 -5.50 5.32
N PHE A 41 10.34 -4.84 6.48
CA PHE A 41 10.56 -3.40 6.55
C PHE A 41 12.04 -3.01 6.39
N SER A 42 12.97 -3.95 6.58
CA SER A 42 14.41 -3.75 6.33
C SER A 42 14.75 -3.79 4.84
N ALA A 43 13.97 -4.47 4.01
CA ALA A 43 14.21 -4.62 2.56
C ALA A 43 14.17 -3.31 1.77
N GLY A 44 13.93 -2.18 2.43
CA GLY A 44 13.92 -0.84 1.84
C GLY A 44 12.73 -0.61 0.90
N GLY A 45 12.78 0.51 0.19
CA GLY A 45 11.78 0.92 -0.79
C GLY A 45 11.63 2.43 -0.86
N LYS A 46 11.08 2.95 -1.96
CA LYS A 46 10.90 4.40 -2.18
C LYS A 46 9.79 5.01 -1.32
N ARG A 47 9.03 4.19 -0.60
CA ARG A 47 7.89 4.62 0.26
C ARG A 47 6.92 5.58 -0.43
N LEU A 48 6.73 5.39 -1.74
CA LEU A 48 5.93 6.28 -2.57
C LEU A 48 4.45 6.32 -2.10
N ARG A 49 3.88 5.18 -1.74
CA ARG A 49 2.47 5.09 -1.31
C ARG A 49 2.19 5.89 -0.05
N PRO A 50 2.86 5.64 1.10
CA PRO A 50 2.67 6.48 2.27
C PRO A 50 3.07 7.93 2.03
N GLY A 51 4.08 8.20 1.20
CA GLY A 51 4.47 9.55 0.82
C GLY A 51 3.36 10.33 0.11
N ILE A 52 2.65 9.70 -0.84
CA ILE A 52 1.48 10.31 -1.50
C ILE A 52 0.37 10.61 -0.48
N VAL A 53 0.08 9.67 0.44
CA VAL A 53 -0.93 9.88 1.49
C VAL A 53 -0.56 11.08 2.37
N LEU A 54 0.70 11.18 2.80
CA LEU A 54 1.18 12.31 3.62
C LEU A 54 1.14 13.64 2.86
N LEU A 55 1.58 13.67 1.59
CA LEU A 55 1.54 14.87 0.75
C LEU A 55 0.11 15.38 0.56
N ILE A 56 -0.82 14.50 0.22
CA ILE A 56 -2.24 14.84 0.07
C ILE A 56 -2.79 15.33 1.41
N SER A 57 -2.57 14.59 2.48
CA SER A 57 -3.03 14.99 3.81
C SER A 57 -2.53 16.37 4.21
N LYS A 58 -1.26 16.67 3.90
CA LYS A 58 -0.65 17.97 4.15
C LYS A 58 -1.28 19.06 3.29
N ALA A 59 -1.48 18.80 2.01
CA ALA A 59 -2.04 19.76 1.06
C ALA A 59 -3.49 20.18 1.35
N ILE A 60 -4.29 19.25 1.90
CA ILE A 60 -5.71 19.50 2.22
C ILE A 60 -5.95 19.92 3.68
N SER A 61 -4.93 19.86 4.53
CA SER A 61 -5.04 20.24 5.94
C SER A 61 -4.85 21.75 6.11
N PRO A 62 -5.58 22.41 7.04
CA PRO A 62 -5.32 23.78 7.41
C PRO A 62 -3.85 23.95 7.83
N GLU A 63 -3.23 25.06 7.39
CA GLU A 63 -1.84 25.41 7.71
C GLU A 63 -0.81 24.33 7.33
N PHE A 64 -1.18 23.37 6.44
CA PHE A 64 -0.32 22.26 6.01
C PHE A 64 0.17 21.36 7.15
N ILE A 65 -0.63 21.22 8.22
CA ILE A 65 -0.29 20.40 9.39
C ILE A 65 -0.87 18.98 9.27
N LEU A 66 0.00 17.98 9.47
CA LEU A 66 -0.41 16.58 9.53
C LEU A 66 -0.93 16.23 10.93
N THR A 67 -2.12 15.65 10.99
CA THR A 67 -2.65 15.10 12.24
C THR A 67 -2.11 13.70 12.51
N SER A 68 -2.19 13.23 13.76
CA SER A 68 -1.85 11.84 14.11
C SER A 68 -2.67 10.81 13.32
N LYS A 69 -3.93 11.13 12.97
CA LYS A 69 -4.78 10.26 12.14
C LYS A 69 -4.26 10.16 10.71
N HIS A 70 -3.73 11.24 10.12
CA HIS A 70 -3.12 11.22 8.78
C HIS A 70 -1.83 10.39 8.76
N LYS A 71 -0.97 10.54 9.76
CA LYS A 71 0.24 9.73 9.91
C LYS A 71 -0.11 8.26 10.05
N ARG A 72 -1.09 7.94 10.91
CA ARG A 72 -1.59 6.57 11.09
C ARG A 72 -2.18 5.98 9.81
N LEU A 73 -2.90 6.77 9.01
CA LEU A 73 -3.43 6.33 7.70
C LEU A 73 -2.29 5.96 6.74
N ALA A 74 -1.21 6.73 6.71
CA ALA A 74 -0.04 6.42 5.88
C ALA A 74 0.65 5.12 6.31
N GLU A 75 0.77 4.86 7.62
CA GLU A 75 1.30 3.61 8.18
C GLU A 75 0.40 2.42 7.83
N ILE A 76 -0.92 2.54 7.98
CA ILE A 76 -1.90 1.51 7.59
C ILE A 76 -1.78 1.19 6.09
N THR A 77 -1.65 2.23 5.25
CA THR A 77 -1.47 2.06 3.80
C THR A 77 -0.22 1.23 3.49
N GLU A 78 0.89 1.51 4.16
CA GLU A 78 2.14 0.76 3.97
C GLU A 78 2.05 -0.66 4.53
N MET A 79 1.35 -0.88 5.67
CA MET A 79 1.11 -2.23 6.20
C MET A 79 0.30 -3.09 5.22
N ILE A 80 -0.81 -2.56 4.68
CA ILE A 80 -1.64 -3.28 3.69
C ILE A 80 -0.81 -3.60 2.45
N HIS A 81 -0.04 -2.65 1.95
CA HIS A 81 0.84 -2.87 0.80
C HIS A 81 1.88 -3.95 1.08
N THR A 82 2.54 -3.89 2.23
CA THR A 82 3.58 -4.85 2.60
C THR A 82 3.00 -6.25 2.77
N ALA A 83 1.82 -6.38 3.39
CA ALA A 83 1.10 -7.65 3.52
C ALA A 83 0.78 -8.26 2.15
N SER A 84 0.27 -7.46 1.20
CA SER A 84 -0.01 -7.94 -0.16
C SER A 84 1.26 -8.43 -0.86
N LEU A 85 2.38 -7.72 -0.72
CA LEU A 85 3.66 -8.15 -1.32
C LEU A 85 4.16 -9.49 -0.77
N VAL A 86 3.95 -9.75 0.53
CA VAL A 86 4.32 -11.04 1.13
C VAL A 86 3.53 -12.19 0.54
N HIS A 87 2.22 -11.99 0.38
CA HIS A 87 1.34 -12.99 -0.23
C HIS A 87 1.63 -13.15 -1.72
N ASP A 88 1.86 -12.07 -2.45
CA ASP A 88 2.26 -12.11 -3.87
C ASP A 88 3.56 -12.91 -4.04
N ASP A 89 4.58 -12.70 -3.19
CA ASP A 89 5.84 -13.46 -3.24
C ASP A 89 5.64 -14.96 -3.06
N VAL A 90 4.68 -15.37 -2.24
CA VAL A 90 4.33 -16.78 -2.06
C VAL A 90 3.60 -17.33 -3.29
N VAL A 91 2.64 -16.57 -3.83
CA VAL A 91 1.85 -16.98 -5.02
C VAL A 91 2.71 -17.05 -6.26
N ASP A 92 3.65 -16.12 -6.43
CA ASP A 92 4.57 -16.04 -7.55
C ASP A 92 5.82 -16.94 -7.39
N GLU A 93 5.96 -17.64 -6.24
CA GLU A 93 7.14 -18.45 -5.86
C GLU A 93 8.46 -17.67 -5.99
N ALA A 94 8.42 -16.36 -5.71
CA ALA A 94 9.55 -15.47 -5.89
C ALA A 94 10.61 -15.67 -4.80
N SER A 95 11.80 -16.13 -5.15
CA SER A 95 12.89 -16.37 -4.18
C SER A 95 13.47 -15.07 -3.62
N THR A 96 13.49 -13.98 -4.38
CA THR A 96 14.09 -12.70 -3.99
C THR A 96 13.18 -11.52 -4.34
N ARG A 97 13.25 -10.47 -3.52
CA ARG A 97 12.61 -9.17 -3.75
C ARG A 97 13.58 -8.04 -3.42
N ARG A 98 13.82 -7.13 -4.37
CA ARG A 98 14.76 -6.00 -4.22
C ARG A 98 16.16 -6.44 -3.78
N GLY A 99 16.62 -7.60 -4.24
CA GLY A 99 17.96 -8.14 -3.94
C GLY A 99 18.11 -8.81 -2.58
N VAL A 100 17.01 -8.98 -1.81
CA VAL A 100 17.00 -9.75 -0.56
C VAL A 100 16.04 -10.94 -0.68
N ASP A 101 16.28 -11.98 0.11
CA ASP A 101 15.41 -13.15 0.15
C ASP A 101 13.98 -12.76 0.56
N THR A 102 12.99 -13.40 -0.06
CA THR A 102 11.60 -13.27 0.37
C THR A 102 11.37 -13.96 1.72
N VAL A 103 10.26 -13.62 2.40
CA VAL A 103 9.95 -14.23 3.70
C VAL A 103 9.81 -15.74 3.59
N HIS A 104 9.16 -16.25 2.52
CA HIS A 104 8.99 -17.69 2.36
C HIS A 104 10.31 -18.41 2.04
N SER A 105 11.25 -17.78 1.35
CA SER A 105 12.58 -18.33 1.09
C SER A 105 13.43 -18.37 2.36
N ARG A 106 13.35 -17.32 3.18
CA ARG A 106 14.16 -17.20 4.41
C ARG A 106 13.62 -18.03 5.58
N PHE A 107 12.31 -18.12 5.73
CA PHE A 107 11.67 -18.81 6.86
C PHE A 107 10.92 -20.08 6.42
N ASN A 108 9.91 -20.00 5.65
CA ASN A 108 9.13 -20.96 4.88
C ASN A 108 7.78 -20.34 4.46
N THR A 109 7.05 -21.02 3.56
CA THR A 109 5.74 -20.59 3.06
C THR A 109 4.71 -20.35 4.17
N ARG A 110 4.65 -21.23 5.18
CA ARG A 110 3.70 -21.12 6.28
C ARG A 110 3.94 -19.84 7.10
N VAL A 111 5.19 -19.52 7.40
CA VAL A 111 5.55 -18.29 8.13
C VAL A 111 5.21 -17.07 7.29
N ALA A 112 5.46 -17.10 5.97
CA ALA A 112 5.14 -15.98 5.08
C ALA A 112 3.64 -15.69 5.05
N VAL A 113 2.80 -16.71 4.87
CA VAL A 113 1.33 -16.54 4.88
C VAL A 113 0.88 -15.93 6.20
N LEU A 114 1.31 -16.50 7.35
CA LEU A 114 0.93 -16.00 8.67
C LEU A 114 1.48 -14.58 8.96
N ALA A 115 2.64 -14.21 8.42
CA ALA A 115 3.18 -12.86 8.54
C ALA A 115 2.33 -11.85 7.75
N GLY A 116 1.89 -12.19 6.54
CA GLY A 116 0.95 -11.37 5.78
C GLY A 116 -0.39 -11.20 6.48
N ASP A 117 -0.99 -12.29 7.00
CA ASP A 117 -2.22 -12.25 7.79
C ASP A 117 -2.07 -11.38 9.03
N PHE A 118 -0.94 -11.48 9.72
CA PHE A 118 -0.64 -10.67 10.89
C PHE A 118 -0.58 -9.18 10.55
N LEU A 119 0.06 -8.80 9.44
CA LEU A 119 0.13 -7.42 8.98
C LEU A 119 -1.26 -6.87 8.59
N PHE A 120 -2.10 -7.66 7.90
CA PHE A 120 -3.48 -7.27 7.62
C PHE A 120 -4.31 -7.09 8.89
N ALA A 121 -4.13 -7.98 9.88
CA ALA A 121 -4.81 -7.86 11.16
C ALA A 121 -4.36 -6.61 11.92
N GLN A 122 -3.06 -6.29 11.96
CA GLN A 122 -2.53 -5.07 12.56
C GLN A 122 -3.05 -3.82 11.84
N ALA A 123 -3.04 -3.81 10.50
CA ALA A 123 -3.62 -2.72 9.73
C ALA A 123 -5.11 -2.51 10.07
N SER A 124 -5.87 -3.60 10.17
CA SER A 124 -7.31 -3.55 10.54
C SER A 124 -7.53 -3.04 11.97
N TRP A 125 -6.69 -3.45 12.92
CA TRP A 125 -6.72 -2.94 14.28
C TRP A 125 -6.48 -1.43 14.35
N HIS A 126 -5.41 -0.95 13.70
CA HIS A 126 -5.11 0.48 13.65
C HIS A 126 -6.16 1.28 12.88
N LEU A 127 -6.74 0.68 11.83
CA LEU A 127 -7.83 1.27 11.05
C LEU A 127 -9.09 1.47 11.89
N ALA A 128 -9.46 0.49 12.72
CA ALA A 128 -10.58 0.61 13.66
C ALA A 128 -10.33 1.72 14.69
N ASN A 129 -9.11 1.89 15.18
CA ASN A 129 -8.73 2.91 16.15
C ASN A 129 -8.64 4.34 15.56
N LEU A 130 -8.88 4.54 14.25
CA LEU A 130 -9.08 5.87 13.68
C LEU A 130 -10.46 6.46 14.04
N ASP A 131 -11.36 5.65 14.59
CA ASP A 131 -12.73 6.03 14.96
C ASP A 131 -13.51 6.69 13.79
N ASN A 132 -13.33 6.16 12.57
CA ASN A 132 -14.00 6.65 11.38
C ASN A 132 -14.46 5.49 10.49
N VAL A 133 -15.74 5.15 10.58
CA VAL A 133 -16.35 4.02 9.84
C VAL A 133 -16.24 4.18 8.32
N ASN A 134 -16.25 5.41 7.78
CA ASN A 134 -16.11 5.62 6.35
C ASN A 134 -14.69 5.26 5.88
N VAL A 135 -13.66 5.60 6.67
CA VAL A 135 -12.28 5.20 6.38
C VAL A 135 -12.13 3.68 6.48
N VAL A 136 -12.74 3.04 7.49
CA VAL A 136 -12.76 1.57 7.61
C VAL A 136 -13.36 0.92 6.37
N LYS A 137 -14.52 1.42 5.87
CA LYS A 137 -15.15 0.89 4.65
C LYS A 137 -14.25 1.01 3.42
N LEU A 138 -13.56 2.16 3.26
CA LEU A 138 -12.67 2.39 2.13
C LEU A 138 -11.50 1.40 2.13
N LEU A 139 -10.79 1.25 3.25
CA LEU A 139 -9.60 0.41 3.30
C LEU A 139 -9.93 -1.09 3.37
N SER A 140 -11.07 -1.48 3.97
CA SER A 140 -11.56 -2.86 3.90
C SER A 140 -11.91 -3.26 2.46
N ARG A 141 -12.47 -2.35 1.66
CA ARG A 141 -12.73 -2.59 0.23
C ARG A 141 -11.43 -2.85 -0.53
N VAL A 142 -10.36 -2.13 -0.20
CA VAL A 142 -9.03 -2.35 -0.80
C VAL A 142 -8.55 -3.79 -0.61
N ILE A 143 -8.69 -4.34 0.60
CA ILE A 143 -8.25 -5.73 0.88
C ILE A 143 -9.01 -6.74 0.00
N MET A 144 -10.31 -6.49 -0.22
CA MET A 144 -11.12 -7.31 -1.14
C MET A 144 -10.63 -7.14 -2.59
N ASP A 145 -10.40 -5.91 -3.03
CA ASP A 145 -9.93 -5.61 -4.40
C ASP A 145 -8.57 -6.27 -4.68
N LEU A 146 -7.62 -6.25 -3.72
CA LEU A 146 -6.32 -6.91 -3.85
C LEU A 146 -6.47 -8.42 -4.11
N ALA A 147 -7.31 -9.10 -3.33
CA ALA A 147 -7.58 -10.53 -3.51
C ALA A 147 -8.24 -10.83 -4.88
N GLU A 148 -9.24 -10.01 -5.28
CA GLU A 148 -9.87 -10.13 -6.60
C GLU A 148 -8.88 -9.88 -7.74
N GLY A 149 -7.98 -8.91 -7.58
CA GLY A 149 -6.95 -8.57 -8.56
C GLY A 149 -6.00 -9.73 -8.80
N GLU A 150 -5.55 -10.39 -7.73
CA GLU A 150 -4.66 -11.56 -7.82
C GLU A 150 -5.34 -12.75 -8.52
N ILE A 151 -6.59 -13.05 -8.17
CA ILE A 151 -7.37 -14.10 -8.86
C ILE A 151 -7.53 -13.77 -10.35
N LYS A 152 -7.88 -12.52 -10.69
CA LYS A 152 -8.01 -12.08 -12.10
C LYS A 152 -6.70 -12.20 -12.86
N GLN A 153 -5.56 -11.91 -12.23
CA GLN A 153 -4.25 -12.07 -12.85
C GLN A 153 -3.96 -13.52 -13.19
N ASN A 154 -4.19 -14.44 -12.26
CA ASN A 154 -3.92 -15.86 -12.44
C ASN A 154 -4.81 -16.50 -13.52
N LEU A 155 -6.09 -16.15 -13.56
CA LEU A 155 -7.04 -16.67 -14.55
C LEU A 155 -6.73 -16.18 -15.98
N ASN A 156 -6.08 -15.03 -16.16
CA ASN A 156 -5.83 -14.42 -17.46
C ASN A 156 -4.34 -14.48 -17.90
N ARG A 157 -3.51 -15.27 -17.24
CA ARG A 157 -2.04 -15.29 -17.40
C ARG A 157 -1.58 -15.59 -18.84
N PHE A 158 -2.41 -16.27 -19.65
CA PHE A 158 -2.10 -16.65 -21.03
C PHE A 158 -3.16 -16.20 -22.05
N ASP A 159 -4.05 -15.28 -21.66
CA ASP A 159 -5.08 -14.74 -22.57
C ASP A 159 -4.52 -13.57 -23.37
N SER A 160 -4.00 -13.88 -24.59
CA SER A 160 -3.49 -12.86 -25.52
C SER A 160 -4.58 -11.98 -26.14
N ALA A 161 -5.86 -12.34 -25.97
CA ALA A 161 -7.03 -11.57 -26.44
C ALA A 161 -7.59 -10.64 -25.35
N GLN A 162 -6.86 -10.45 -24.25
CA GLN A 162 -7.30 -9.60 -23.15
C GLN A 162 -7.50 -8.15 -23.63
N SER A 163 -8.73 -7.62 -23.44
CA SER A 163 -9.01 -6.23 -23.81
C SER A 163 -8.29 -5.25 -22.86
N PHE A 164 -7.98 -4.05 -23.36
CA PHE A 164 -7.37 -2.98 -22.56
C PHE A 164 -8.20 -2.65 -21.30
N SER A 165 -9.53 -2.68 -21.42
CA SER A 165 -10.41 -2.44 -20.25
C SER A 165 -10.28 -3.51 -19.17
N LYS A 166 -10.10 -4.79 -19.51
CA LYS A 166 -9.83 -5.86 -18.57
C LYS A 166 -8.47 -5.68 -17.89
N TYR A 167 -7.45 -5.27 -18.66
CA TYR A 167 -6.12 -4.95 -18.11
C TYR A 167 -6.20 -3.81 -17.09
N ILE A 168 -6.87 -2.70 -17.44
CA ILE A 168 -7.04 -1.56 -16.52
C ILE A 168 -7.81 -1.96 -15.26
N ASN A 169 -8.87 -2.77 -15.38
CA ASN A 169 -9.62 -3.27 -14.22
C ASN A 169 -8.76 -4.15 -13.30
N LYS A 170 -7.97 -5.06 -13.88
CA LYS A 170 -7.02 -5.88 -13.11
C LYS A 170 -6.00 -4.99 -12.39
N SER A 171 -5.37 -4.05 -13.10
CA SER A 171 -4.38 -3.13 -12.53
C SER A 171 -4.97 -2.24 -11.44
N TYR A 172 -6.23 -1.81 -11.61
CA TYR A 172 -6.95 -1.10 -10.57
C TYR A 172 -7.09 -1.96 -9.31
N CYS A 173 -7.62 -3.18 -9.42
CA CYS A 173 -7.80 -4.05 -8.26
C CYS A 173 -6.47 -4.40 -7.58
N LYS A 174 -5.43 -4.75 -8.36
CA LYS A 174 -4.15 -5.22 -7.80
C LYS A 174 -3.31 -4.10 -7.17
N THR A 175 -3.40 -2.87 -7.66
CA THR A 175 -2.50 -1.79 -7.22
C THR A 175 -3.20 -0.47 -6.95
N ALA A 176 -3.98 0.06 -7.91
CA ALA A 176 -4.47 1.43 -7.84
C ALA A 176 -5.58 1.64 -6.79
N SER A 177 -6.32 0.60 -6.43
CA SER A 177 -7.37 0.65 -5.41
C SER A 177 -6.83 1.14 -4.06
N LEU A 178 -5.63 0.70 -3.66
CA LEU A 178 -5.02 1.11 -2.40
C LEU A 178 -4.75 2.63 -2.37
N ILE A 179 -4.08 3.16 -3.38
CA ILE A 179 -3.77 4.60 -3.44
C ILE A 179 -5.04 5.44 -3.57
N ALA A 180 -5.98 5.05 -4.45
CA ALA A 180 -7.25 5.76 -4.65
C ALA A 180 -8.04 5.90 -3.34
N ASN A 181 -8.23 4.79 -2.63
CA ASN A 181 -8.98 4.78 -1.38
C ASN A 181 -8.23 5.45 -0.23
N SER A 182 -6.88 5.36 -0.19
CA SER A 182 -6.07 6.05 0.82
C SER A 182 -6.11 7.58 0.62
N CYS A 183 -6.05 8.08 -0.62
CA CYS A 183 -6.22 9.50 -0.92
C CYS A 183 -7.61 10.01 -0.50
N LYS A 184 -8.66 9.26 -0.83
CA LYS A 184 -10.03 9.58 -0.39
C LYS A 184 -10.16 9.54 1.14
N ALA A 185 -9.54 8.54 1.80
CA ALA A 185 -9.56 8.41 3.25
C ALA A 185 -8.88 9.60 3.95
N ALA A 186 -7.78 10.14 3.40
CA ALA A 186 -7.14 11.36 3.88
C ALA A 186 -8.12 12.54 3.86
N GLY A 187 -8.88 12.69 2.76
CA GLY A 187 -9.92 13.70 2.64
C GLY A 187 -11.06 13.53 3.67
N VAL A 188 -11.50 12.29 3.89
CA VAL A 188 -12.53 11.99 4.90
C VAL A 188 -12.04 12.37 6.30
N LEU A 189 -10.78 12.09 6.63
CA LEU A 189 -10.19 12.48 7.92
C LEU A 189 -10.03 13.99 8.08
N SER A 190 -9.89 14.72 6.97
CA SER A 190 -9.82 16.19 6.95
C SER A 190 -11.20 16.87 6.89
N GLY A 191 -12.30 16.11 6.75
CA GLY A 191 -13.66 16.64 6.71
C GLY A 191 -13.99 17.44 5.46
N ILE A 192 -13.33 17.18 4.32
CA ILE A 192 -13.61 17.86 3.05
C ILE A 192 -14.91 17.35 2.41
N ASN A 193 -15.49 18.14 1.51
CA ASN A 193 -16.75 17.85 0.85
C ASN A 193 -16.67 16.67 -0.15
N ASP A 194 -17.81 16.09 -0.53
CA ASP A 194 -17.89 14.89 -1.38
C ASP A 194 -17.31 15.07 -2.78
N GLU A 195 -17.42 16.26 -3.37
CA GLU A 195 -16.85 16.57 -4.68
C GLU A 195 -15.31 16.47 -4.63
N ASN A 196 -14.69 17.08 -3.64
CA ASN A 196 -13.26 17.01 -3.42
C ASN A 196 -12.79 15.60 -3.03
N LEU A 197 -13.62 14.84 -2.26
CA LEU A 197 -13.36 13.43 -1.97
C LEU A 197 -13.29 12.59 -3.25
N THR A 198 -14.16 12.87 -4.22
CA THR A 198 -14.17 12.19 -5.52
C THR A 198 -12.92 12.56 -6.32
N SER A 199 -12.53 13.82 -6.33
CA SER A 199 -11.31 14.30 -7.00
C SER A 199 -10.05 13.67 -6.42
N LEU A 200 -9.95 13.52 -5.10
CA LEU A 200 -8.81 12.84 -4.45
C LEU A 200 -8.76 11.33 -4.79
N TYR A 201 -9.92 10.69 -4.83
CA TYR A 201 -10.01 9.30 -5.26
C TYR A 201 -9.50 9.12 -6.70
N ASP A 202 -10.01 9.95 -7.63
CA ASP A 202 -9.63 9.89 -9.03
C ASP A 202 -8.16 10.25 -9.25
N PHE A 203 -7.61 11.19 -8.49
CA PHE A 203 -6.18 11.48 -8.49
C PHE A 203 -5.35 10.25 -8.11
N GLY A 204 -5.64 9.62 -6.96
CA GLY A 204 -4.92 8.44 -6.49
C GLY A 204 -5.05 7.26 -7.46
N LYS A 205 -6.24 7.04 -8.03
CA LYS A 205 -6.49 6.02 -9.05
C LYS A 205 -5.66 6.25 -10.31
N ASN A 206 -5.71 7.45 -10.84
CA ASN A 206 -5.09 7.74 -12.13
C ASN A 206 -3.55 7.78 -12.04
N ILE A 207 -2.98 8.28 -10.95
CA ILE A 207 -1.52 8.29 -10.79
C ILE A 207 -0.94 6.88 -10.72
N ASP A 208 -1.59 5.95 -10.00
CA ASP A 208 -1.09 4.57 -9.92
C ASP A 208 -1.34 3.77 -11.22
N LEU A 209 -2.50 3.97 -11.87
CA LEU A 209 -2.75 3.37 -13.18
C LEU A 209 -1.75 3.90 -14.25
N ALA A 210 -1.43 5.18 -14.24
CA ALA A 210 -0.42 5.75 -15.13
C ALA A 210 0.95 5.12 -14.86
N PHE A 211 1.32 4.94 -13.59
CA PHE A 211 2.55 4.25 -13.20
C PHE A 211 2.59 2.81 -13.75
N GLN A 212 1.50 2.04 -13.63
CA GLN A 212 1.41 0.68 -14.15
C GLN A 212 1.56 0.61 -15.67
N VAL A 213 0.95 1.55 -16.41
CA VAL A 213 1.06 1.61 -17.88
C VAL A 213 2.49 1.96 -18.31
N VAL A 214 3.14 2.90 -17.62
CA VAL A 214 4.53 3.29 -17.91
C VAL A 214 5.51 2.16 -17.58
N ASP A 215 5.33 1.51 -16.43
CA ASP A 215 6.19 0.40 -16.00
C ASP A 215 6.18 -0.74 -17.02
N LEU A 216 5.01 -1.12 -17.54
CA LEU A 216 4.91 -2.13 -18.60
C LEU A 216 5.51 -1.67 -19.94
N SER A 217 5.44 -0.40 -20.29
CA SER A 217 6.03 0.10 -21.53
C SER A 217 7.56 0.02 -21.53
N LEU A 218 8.19 0.10 -20.34
CA LEU A 218 9.64 0.01 -20.18
C LEU A 218 10.19 -1.42 -20.24
N ILE A 219 9.34 -2.44 -20.12
CA ILE A 219 9.76 -3.86 -20.22
C ILE A 219 10.08 -4.22 -21.69
N HIS A 220 9.57 -3.46 -22.66
CA HIS A 220 9.73 -3.73 -24.08
C HIS A 220 10.76 -2.80 -24.78
N ILE A 221 11.51 -2.01 -24.03
CA ILE A 221 12.64 -1.21 -24.53
C ILE A 221 13.95 -1.83 -24.06
#